data_a90d5abf1d62d74a8a0fb1404c168c23
#
_entry.id   a90d5abf1d62d74a8a0fb1404c168c23
#
_cell.length_a   1.000
_cell.length_b   1.000
_cell.length_c   1.000
_cell.angle_alpha   90.00
_cell.angle_beta   90.00
_cell.angle_gamma   90.00
#
_symmetry.space_group_name_H-M   'P 1'
#
loop_
_entity.id
_entity.type
_entity.pdbx_description
1 polymer ?
#
loop_
_entity_poly.entity_id
_entity_poly.type
_entity_poly.pdbx_seq_one_letter_code
_entity_poly.pdbx_strand_id
1 'polypeptide(L)'
;NYLKNTNDNKNVNDVSILTLGGYGRGELAPKSDIDLLFIVKDKNLSKIKSNDSEKLIQEILYFLWDLGFLVGHSTRTVNQIFDYAKEDITFLTSLIDHRFLIGNKELFKSFQKTYQTFTKNYNTLEFIKNKLIEADQRHKKFGSSRFVIEPNVKEGKGGIRDIQTLIWISKFAYNSKN
;
A
#
# COMPACT_ATOMS: atom_id res chain seq x y z
N ASN A 1 -6.91 22.41 3.64
CA ASN A 1 -6.60 23.80 4.06
C ASN A 1 -5.78 23.88 5.35
N TYR A 2 -5.84 22.89 6.25
CA TYR A 2 -5.06 22.84 7.49
C TYR A 2 -3.55 22.82 7.22
N LEU A 3 -3.10 22.04 6.23
CA LEU A 3 -1.70 21.93 5.85
C LEU A 3 -1.13 23.16 5.12
N LYS A 4 -1.98 24.11 4.69
CA LYS A 4 -1.53 25.34 4.03
C LYS A 4 -1.28 26.52 4.99
N ASN A 5 -1.78 26.45 6.23
CA ASN A 5 -1.75 27.59 7.16
C ASN A 5 -0.69 27.47 8.28
N THR A 6 0.04 26.37 8.36
CA THR A 6 1.14 26.29 9.31
C THR A 6 2.41 26.81 8.67
N ASN A 7 3.12 27.70 9.32
CA ASN A 7 4.47 28.19 8.95
C ASN A 7 5.55 27.08 8.85
N ASP A 8 5.13 25.82 8.98
CA ASP A 8 5.93 24.60 8.91
C ASP A 8 5.96 23.97 7.50
N ASN A 9 6.01 24.80 6.46
CA ASN A 9 6.21 24.33 5.07
C ASN A 9 7.46 23.44 4.87
N LYS A 10 8.36 23.36 5.87
CA LYS A 10 9.55 22.50 5.81
C LYS A 10 9.21 21.03 6.04
N ASN A 11 8.24 20.70 6.88
CA ASN A 11 7.97 19.32 7.31
C ASN A 11 7.19 18.52 6.26
N VAL A 12 6.32 19.18 5.52
CA VAL A 12 5.54 18.55 4.41
C VAL A 12 6.45 18.16 3.24
N ASN A 13 7.60 18.82 3.08
CA ASN A 13 8.56 18.55 2.01
C ASN A 13 9.42 17.29 2.25
N ASP A 14 9.33 16.66 3.40
CA ASP A 14 10.14 15.48 3.74
C ASP A 14 9.35 14.18 3.79
N VAL A 15 8.03 14.27 3.57
CA VAL A 15 7.12 13.12 3.57
C VAL A 15 6.33 13.10 2.27
N SER A 16 6.10 11.90 1.74
CA SER A 16 5.14 11.65 0.67
C SER A 16 4.13 10.62 1.16
N ILE A 17 2.84 10.90 0.98
CA ILE A 17 1.76 10.03 1.44
C ILE A 17 1.12 9.38 0.23
N LEU A 18 1.09 8.05 0.23
CA LEU A 18 0.42 7.24 -0.76
C LEU A 18 -0.75 6.49 -0.11
N THR A 19 -1.78 6.29 -0.89
CA THR A 19 -2.86 5.35 -0.55
C THR A 19 -2.60 4.01 -1.20
N LEU A 20 -2.93 2.93 -0.49
CA LEU A 20 -2.77 1.56 -0.94
C LEU A 20 -4.12 0.83 -0.97
N GLY A 21 -4.11 -0.41 -1.44
CA GLY A 21 -5.26 -1.31 -1.38
C GLY A 21 -6.56 -0.72 -1.97
N GLY A 22 -7.68 -0.89 -1.27
CA GLY A 22 -9.00 -0.39 -1.69
C GLY A 22 -9.04 1.13 -1.87
N TYR A 23 -8.41 1.86 -0.96
CA TYR A 23 -8.32 3.31 -1.04
C TYR A 23 -7.44 3.77 -2.21
N GLY A 24 -6.38 3.04 -2.50
CA GLY A 24 -5.52 3.28 -3.67
C GLY A 24 -6.29 3.15 -4.98
N ARG A 25 -7.14 2.14 -5.10
CA ARG A 25 -8.01 1.92 -6.28
C ARG A 25 -9.17 2.92 -6.41
N GLY A 26 -9.48 3.69 -5.36
CA GLY A 26 -10.67 4.53 -5.30
C GLY A 26 -11.96 3.75 -5.00
N GLU A 27 -11.85 2.54 -4.47
CA GLU A 27 -12.94 1.60 -4.19
C GLU A 27 -13.10 1.38 -2.67
N LEU A 28 -13.12 2.47 -1.89
CA LEU A 28 -13.27 2.37 -0.44
C LEU A 28 -14.73 2.06 -0.09
N ALA A 29 -14.98 0.85 0.40
CA ALA A 29 -16.31 0.48 0.91
C ALA A 29 -16.57 1.13 2.28
N PRO A 30 -17.84 1.37 2.65
CA PRO A 30 -18.18 1.82 3.99
C PRO A 30 -17.58 0.91 5.06
N LYS A 31 -16.96 1.47 6.10
CA LYS A 31 -16.28 0.77 7.19
C LYS A 31 -15.02 -0.01 6.77
N SER A 32 -14.50 0.20 5.58
CA SER A 32 -13.19 -0.33 5.20
C SER A 32 -12.07 0.47 5.82
N ASP A 33 -10.95 -0.20 6.09
CA ASP A 33 -9.73 0.44 6.56
C ASP A 33 -9.13 1.34 5.47
N ILE A 34 -8.53 2.44 5.90
CA ILE A 34 -7.74 3.33 5.05
C ILE A 34 -6.28 2.87 5.13
N ASP A 35 -5.71 2.39 4.03
CA ASP A 35 -4.31 1.97 3.98
C ASP A 35 -3.43 3.11 3.48
N LEU A 36 -2.50 3.58 4.33
CA LEU A 36 -1.57 4.67 4.05
C LEU A 36 -0.11 4.21 4.08
N LEU A 37 0.66 4.64 3.10
CA LEU A 37 2.11 4.51 3.08
C LEU A 37 2.75 5.89 3.16
N PHE A 38 3.47 6.14 4.25
CA PHE A 38 4.29 7.33 4.44
C PHE A 38 5.71 7.04 3.96
N ILE A 39 6.11 7.71 2.89
CA ILE A 39 7.49 7.65 2.38
C ILE A 39 8.25 8.80 2.99
N VAL A 40 9.34 8.48 3.68
CA VAL A 40 10.23 9.47 4.29
C VAL A 40 11.61 9.43 3.64
N LYS A 41 12.33 10.54 3.72
CA LYS A 41 13.73 10.61 3.28
C LYS A 41 14.60 9.70 4.14
N ASP A 42 15.67 9.15 3.56
CA ASP A 42 16.66 8.39 4.32
C ASP A 42 17.39 9.33 5.30
N LYS A 43 17.39 8.97 6.60
CA LYS A 43 18.03 9.73 7.68
C LYS A 43 19.53 9.91 7.47
N ASN A 44 20.18 8.96 6.80
CA ASN A 44 21.61 9.01 6.50
C ASN A 44 21.95 10.02 5.41
N LEU A 45 20.98 10.43 4.58
CA LEU A 45 21.14 11.37 3.49
C LEU A 45 20.62 12.78 3.82
N SER A 46 19.84 12.93 4.90
CA SER A 46 19.26 14.20 5.29
C SER A 46 19.86 14.70 6.61
N LYS A 47 20.36 15.94 6.62
CA LYS A 47 20.75 16.68 7.85
C LYS A 47 19.54 17.10 8.69
N ILE A 48 18.33 16.62 8.38
CA ILE A 48 17.06 17.04 8.95
C ILE A 48 16.78 16.20 10.19
N LYS A 49 16.40 16.86 11.28
CA LYS A 49 15.99 16.22 12.53
C LYS A 49 14.79 15.31 12.26
N SER A 50 14.94 14.01 12.46
CA SER A 50 13.92 12.96 12.27
C SER A 50 12.61 13.20 13.03
N ASN A 51 12.63 14.09 14.01
CA ASN A 51 11.52 14.34 14.93
C ASN A 51 10.31 15.02 14.27
N ASP A 52 10.52 15.81 13.20
CA ASP A 52 9.45 16.63 12.64
C ASP A 52 8.56 15.83 11.68
N SER A 53 9.15 14.96 10.85
CA SER A 53 8.36 14.06 9.99
C SER A 53 7.55 13.05 10.80
N GLU A 54 8.13 12.52 11.89
CA GLU A 54 7.44 11.60 12.80
C GLU A 54 6.25 12.26 13.50
N LYS A 55 6.42 13.49 14.00
CA LYS A 55 5.34 14.27 14.59
C LYS A 55 4.21 14.53 13.60
N LEU A 56 4.54 14.98 12.40
CA LEU A 56 3.53 15.21 11.35
C LEU A 56 2.72 13.95 11.04
N ILE A 57 3.39 12.79 10.93
CA ILE A 57 2.72 11.51 10.68
C ILE A 57 1.80 11.16 11.84
N GLN A 58 2.26 11.32 13.09
CA GLN A 58 1.46 11.06 14.28
C GLN A 58 0.22 11.98 14.34
N GLU A 59 0.36 13.27 14.08
CA GLU A 59 -0.76 14.22 14.05
C GLU A 59 -1.81 13.83 13.01
N ILE A 60 -1.38 13.42 11.80
CA ILE A 60 -2.28 12.94 10.76
C ILE A 60 -3.02 11.68 11.20
N LEU A 61 -2.33 10.73 11.82
CA LEU A 61 -2.93 9.47 12.28
C LEU A 61 -3.92 9.72 13.42
N TYR A 62 -3.56 10.53 14.42
CA TYR A 62 -4.47 10.90 15.51
C TYR A 62 -5.73 11.59 14.97
N PHE A 63 -5.57 12.53 14.04
CA PHE A 63 -6.73 13.19 13.40
C PHE A 63 -7.66 12.22 12.72
N LEU A 64 -7.13 11.24 11.98
CA LEU A 64 -7.94 10.22 11.30
C LEU A 64 -8.64 9.29 12.30
N TRP A 65 -7.96 8.89 13.38
CA TRP A 65 -8.54 8.06 14.42
C TRP A 65 -9.62 8.81 15.21
N ASP A 66 -9.43 10.08 15.52
CA ASP A 66 -10.43 10.93 16.18
C ASP A 66 -11.69 11.09 15.34
N LEU A 67 -11.57 11.05 14.00
CA LEU A 67 -12.71 11.01 13.07
C LEU A 67 -13.36 9.62 12.97
N GLY A 68 -12.85 8.62 13.69
CA GLY A 68 -13.40 7.26 13.71
C GLY A 68 -12.98 6.38 12.53
N PHE A 69 -11.95 6.75 11.76
CA PHE A 69 -11.44 5.91 10.69
C PHE A 69 -10.53 4.80 11.25
N LEU A 70 -10.68 3.60 10.69
CA LEU A 70 -9.71 2.53 10.85
C LEU A 70 -8.58 2.77 9.84
N VAL A 71 -7.33 2.93 10.33
CA VAL A 71 -6.20 3.28 9.49
C VAL A 71 -5.09 2.26 9.65
N GLY A 72 -4.84 1.50 8.59
CA GLY A 72 -3.61 0.75 8.39
C GLY A 72 -2.52 1.69 7.88
N HIS A 73 -1.35 1.66 8.50
CA HIS A 73 -0.27 2.55 8.06
C HIS A 73 1.10 1.91 8.14
N SER A 74 2.01 2.41 7.31
CA SER A 74 3.42 2.04 7.32
C SER A 74 4.26 3.26 6.97
N THR A 75 5.39 3.45 7.68
CA THR A 75 6.36 4.53 7.43
C THR A 75 7.68 3.92 7.04
N ARG A 76 8.17 4.21 5.84
CA ARG A 76 9.38 3.60 5.29
C ARG A 76 10.13 4.57 4.36
N THR A 77 11.42 4.37 4.22
CA THR A 77 12.19 4.95 3.10
C THR A 77 11.93 4.16 1.82
N VAL A 78 12.26 4.74 0.65
CA VAL A 78 12.07 4.05 -0.64
C VAL A 78 12.78 2.69 -0.66
N ASN A 79 14.01 2.59 -0.14
CA ASN A 79 14.74 1.33 -0.10
C ASN A 79 14.05 0.28 0.79
N GLN A 80 13.64 0.69 2.00
CA GLN A 80 12.93 -0.20 2.93
C GLN A 80 11.61 -0.74 2.38
N ILE A 81 10.91 0.05 1.54
CA ILE A 81 9.68 -0.41 0.88
C ILE A 81 9.97 -1.64 0.01
N PHE A 82 11.02 -1.58 -0.83
CA PHE A 82 11.30 -2.66 -1.77
C PHE A 82 12.03 -3.84 -1.12
N ASP A 83 12.79 -3.61 -0.07
CA ASP A 83 13.34 -4.71 0.73
C ASP A 83 12.22 -5.50 1.41
N TYR A 84 11.25 -4.83 2.02
CA TYR A 84 10.10 -5.50 2.61
C TYR A 84 9.18 -6.16 1.57
N ALA A 85 9.00 -5.54 0.40
CA ALA A 85 8.20 -6.10 -0.69
C ALA A 85 8.76 -7.41 -1.28
N LYS A 86 10.06 -7.69 -1.10
CA LYS A 86 10.65 -9.00 -1.47
C LYS A 86 10.21 -10.11 -0.53
N GLU A 87 9.95 -9.79 0.74
CA GLU A 87 9.66 -10.75 1.80
C GLU A 87 8.16 -10.98 1.97
N ASP A 88 7.34 -9.95 1.71
CA ASP A 88 5.88 -9.97 1.93
C ASP A 88 5.12 -9.74 0.63
N ILE A 89 4.55 -10.83 0.10
CA ILE A 89 3.74 -10.81 -1.13
C ILE A 89 2.45 -9.99 -0.97
N THR A 90 1.90 -9.92 0.24
CA THR A 90 0.68 -9.14 0.52
C THR A 90 0.99 -7.65 0.43
N PHE A 91 2.11 -7.24 1.01
CA PHE A 91 2.59 -5.87 0.90
C PHE A 91 2.95 -5.50 -0.55
N LEU A 92 3.69 -6.38 -1.25
CA LEU A 92 3.98 -6.19 -2.67
C LEU A 92 2.69 -6.01 -3.49
N THR A 93 1.67 -6.82 -3.21
CA THR A 93 0.38 -6.71 -3.88
C THR A 93 -0.30 -5.36 -3.60
N SER A 94 -0.22 -4.86 -2.37
CA SER A 94 -0.81 -3.55 -2.02
C SER A 94 -0.14 -2.39 -2.76
N LEU A 95 1.14 -2.52 -3.09
CA LEU A 95 1.88 -1.53 -3.89
C LEU A 95 1.41 -1.47 -5.35
N ILE A 96 0.77 -2.51 -5.90
CA ILE A 96 0.23 -2.47 -7.27
C ILE A 96 -0.84 -1.39 -7.42
N ASP A 97 -1.60 -1.16 -6.37
CA ASP A 97 -2.70 -0.20 -6.33
C ASP A 97 -2.32 1.14 -5.67
N HIS A 98 -1.01 1.44 -5.59
CA HIS A 98 -0.57 2.71 -5.00
C HIS A 98 -1.07 3.93 -5.78
N ARG A 99 -1.44 4.97 -5.04
CA ARG A 99 -1.81 6.27 -5.60
C ARG A 99 -1.24 7.39 -4.73
N PHE A 100 -0.63 8.39 -5.38
CA PHE A 100 -0.16 9.59 -4.68
C PHE A 100 -1.33 10.36 -4.09
N LEU A 101 -1.26 10.68 -2.82
CA LEU A 101 -2.26 11.49 -2.12
C LEU A 101 -1.77 12.93 -1.96
N ILE A 102 -0.68 13.14 -1.24
CA ILE A 102 -0.13 14.46 -0.94
C ILE A 102 1.33 14.37 -0.48
N GLY A 103 2.07 15.47 -0.51
CA GLY A 103 3.41 15.60 0.03
C GLY A 103 4.49 15.81 -1.02
N ASN A 104 5.68 15.31 -0.78
CA ASN A 104 6.85 15.53 -1.62
C ASN A 104 6.77 14.73 -2.92
N LYS A 105 6.59 15.44 -4.04
CA LYS A 105 6.52 14.85 -5.38
C LYS A 105 7.84 14.21 -5.83
N GLU A 106 8.99 14.68 -5.37
CA GLU A 106 10.28 14.11 -5.75
C GLU A 106 10.53 12.76 -5.06
N LEU A 107 10.09 12.61 -3.80
CA LEU A 107 10.06 11.31 -3.13
C LEU A 107 9.13 10.33 -3.86
N PHE A 108 7.98 10.80 -4.29
CA PHE A 108 7.05 9.98 -5.07
C PHE A 108 7.65 9.56 -6.41
N LYS A 109 8.29 10.48 -7.15
CA LYS A 109 8.99 10.14 -8.40
C LYS A 109 10.12 9.13 -8.18
N SER A 110 10.89 9.29 -7.10
CA SER A 110 11.92 8.32 -6.72
C SER A 110 11.32 6.94 -6.44
N PHE A 111 10.23 6.88 -5.69
CA PHE A 111 9.48 5.65 -5.46
C PHE A 111 9.00 5.04 -6.79
N GLN A 112 8.37 5.81 -7.67
CA GLN A 112 7.86 5.32 -8.96
C GLN A 112 8.98 4.72 -9.83
N LYS A 113 10.12 5.41 -9.92
CA LYS A 113 11.30 4.92 -10.66
C LYS A 113 11.80 3.59 -10.10
N THR A 114 11.91 3.51 -8.77
CA THR A 114 12.36 2.28 -8.11
C THR A 114 11.32 1.17 -8.26
N TYR A 115 10.02 1.47 -8.18
CA TYR A 115 8.93 0.53 -8.41
C TYR A 115 8.98 -0.07 -9.82
N GLN A 116 9.16 0.75 -10.84
CA GLN A 116 9.31 0.28 -12.23
C GLN A 116 10.52 -0.64 -12.39
N THR A 117 11.67 -0.26 -11.84
CA THR A 117 12.87 -1.09 -11.89
C THR A 117 12.68 -2.41 -11.13
N PHE A 118 12.05 -2.34 -9.96
CA PHE A 118 11.77 -3.50 -9.14
C PHE A 118 10.84 -4.49 -9.85
N THR A 119 9.72 -4.02 -10.40
CA THR A 119 8.76 -4.88 -11.09
C THR A 119 9.33 -5.52 -12.35
N LYS A 120 10.19 -4.81 -13.10
CA LYS A 120 10.90 -5.38 -14.27
C LYS A 120 11.87 -6.49 -13.89
N ASN A 121 12.53 -6.37 -12.76
CA ASN A 121 13.53 -7.34 -12.30
C ASN A 121 12.94 -8.48 -11.45
N TYR A 122 11.70 -8.34 -11.00
CA TYR A 122 11.05 -9.36 -10.18
C TYR A 122 10.58 -10.54 -11.05
N ASN A 123 10.73 -11.75 -10.53
CA ASN A 123 10.27 -12.96 -11.23
C ASN A 123 8.73 -13.03 -11.27
N THR A 124 8.15 -12.70 -12.42
CA THR A 124 6.70 -12.69 -12.63
C THR A 124 6.05 -14.04 -12.34
N LEU A 125 6.70 -15.15 -12.71
CA LEU A 125 6.18 -16.50 -12.45
C LEU A 125 6.14 -16.80 -10.95
N GLU A 126 7.13 -16.34 -10.21
CA GLU A 126 7.16 -16.45 -8.75
C GLU A 126 6.04 -15.64 -8.11
N PHE A 127 5.80 -14.41 -8.57
CA PHE A 127 4.66 -13.61 -8.10
C PHE A 127 3.34 -14.34 -8.33
N ILE A 128 3.10 -14.85 -9.54
CA ILE A 128 1.88 -15.60 -9.89
C ILE A 128 1.73 -16.82 -8.97
N LYS A 129 2.78 -17.62 -8.82
CA LYS A 129 2.77 -18.81 -7.97
C LYS A 129 2.40 -18.48 -6.53
N ASN A 130 3.02 -17.45 -5.95
CA ASN A 130 2.77 -17.02 -4.58
C ASN A 130 1.33 -16.50 -4.41
N LYS A 131 0.79 -15.77 -5.39
CA LYS A 131 -0.61 -15.31 -5.37
C LYS A 131 -1.61 -16.46 -5.47
N LEU A 132 -1.31 -17.50 -6.22
CA LEU A 132 -2.16 -18.69 -6.29
C LEU A 132 -2.14 -19.48 -4.98
N ILE A 133 -0.95 -19.63 -4.35
CA ILE A 133 -0.81 -20.26 -3.04
C ILE A 133 -1.62 -19.48 -1.97
N GLU A 134 -1.52 -18.14 -1.97
CA GLU A 134 -2.30 -17.29 -1.06
C GLU A 134 -3.81 -17.48 -1.29
N ALA A 135 -4.27 -17.54 -2.54
CA ALA A 135 -5.66 -17.79 -2.87
C ALA A 135 -6.14 -19.16 -2.36
N ASP A 136 -5.35 -20.22 -2.54
CA ASP A 136 -5.67 -21.56 -2.04
C ASP A 136 -5.73 -21.60 -0.50
N GLN A 137 -4.81 -20.94 0.19
CA GLN A 137 -4.83 -20.84 1.66
C GLN A 137 -6.07 -20.09 2.14
N ARG A 138 -6.45 -19.00 1.48
CA ARG A 138 -7.67 -18.26 1.77
C ARG A 138 -8.90 -19.12 1.58
N HIS A 139 -9.01 -19.85 0.48
CA HIS A 139 -10.14 -20.74 0.22
C HIS A 139 -10.26 -21.85 1.29
N LYS A 140 -9.14 -22.40 1.74
CA LYS A 140 -9.13 -23.38 2.84
C LYS A 140 -9.62 -22.77 4.15
N LYS A 141 -9.21 -21.52 4.45
CA LYS A 141 -9.58 -20.83 5.70
C LYS A 141 -11.05 -20.43 5.75
N PHE A 142 -11.61 -19.93 4.65
CA PHE A 142 -12.99 -19.42 4.59
C PHE A 142 -14.01 -20.44 4.07
N GLY A 143 -13.60 -21.69 3.98
CA GLY A 143 -14.45 -22.82 3.66
C GLY A 143 -14.53 -23.10 2.17
N SER A 144 -14.12 -24.29 1.79
CA SER A 144 -14.42 -24.88 0.49
C SER A 144 -15.86 -25.41 0.44
N SER A 145 -16.62 -25.26 1.53
CA SER A 145 -17.99 -25.77 1.62
C SER A 145 -18.95 -24.90 0.81
N ARG A 146 -19.59 -25.51 -0.16
CA ARG A 146 -20.68 -24.91 -0.94
C ARG A 146 -21.97 -24.72 -0.13
N PHE A 147 -21.98 -25.16 1.13
CA PHE A 147 -23.17 -25.21 2.03
C PHE A 147 -23.00 -24.26 3.23
N VAL A 148 -22.28 -23.15 3.08
CA VAL A 148 -22.22 -22.12 4.13
C VAL A 148 -23.53 -21.33 4.11
N ILE A 149 -24.20 -21.24 5.26
CA ILE A 149 -25.49 -20.53 5.42
C ILE A 149 -25.33 -19.04 5.05
N GLU A 150 -24.14 -18.44 5.32
CA GLU A 150 -23.78 -17.08 4.92
C GLU A 150 -22.45 -17.11 4.14
N PRO A 151 -22.47 -17.03 2.80
CA PRO A 151 -21.25 -17.05 2.01
C PRO A 151 -20.45 -15.77 2.22
N ASN A 152 -19.14 -15.89 2.46
CA ASN A 152 -18.26 -14.73 2.50
C ASN A 152 -18.01 -14.21 1.08
N VAL A 153 -18.76 -13.18 0.70
CA VAL A 153 -18.73 -12.58 -0.65
C VAL A 153 -17.35 -12.02 -1.01
N LYS A 154 -16.54 -11.63 -0.01
CA LYS A 154 -15.21 -11.06 -0.22
C LYS A 154 -14.15 -12.15 -0.33
N GLU A 155 -14.06 -13.04 0.66
CA GLU A 155 -12.93 -13.96 0.83
C GLU A 155 -13.22 -15.41 0.41
N GLY A 156 -14.49 -15.75 0.24
CA GLY A 156 -14.91 -17.08 -0.19
C GLY A 156 -14.52 -17.39 -1.64
N LYS A 157 -14.57 -18.68 -2.01
CA LYS A 157 -14.28 -19.13 -3.38
C LYS A 157 -15.27 -18.54 -4.37
N GLY A 158 -14.78 -17.89 -5.42
CA GLY A 158 -15.57 -17.13 -6.39
C GLY A 158 -15.96 -15.73 -5.90
N GLY A 159 -15.45 -15.29 -4.74
CA GLY A 159 -15.68 -13.96 -4.19
C GLY A 159 -14.87 -12.87 -4.87
N ILE A 160 -15.08 -11.62 -4.42
CA ILE A 160 -14.44 -10.41 -4.98
C ILE A 160 -12.91 -10.53 -4.97
N ARG A 161 -12.33 -11.16 -3.93
CA ARG A 161 -10.89 -11.33 -3.80
C ARG A 161 -10.27 -12.19 -4.91
N ASP A 162 -11.01 -13.13 -5.47
CA ASP A 162 -10.52 -13.95 -6.59
C ASP A 162 -10.40 -13.10 -7.86
N ILE A 163 -11.39 -12.24 -8.12
CA ILE A 163 -11.34 -11.28 -9.23
C ILE A 163 -10.17 -10.30 -9.03
N GLN A 164 -10.02 -9.77 -7.83
CA GLN A 164 -8.89 -8.88 -7.50
C GLN A 164 -7.55 -9.58 -7.70
N THR A 165 -7.43 -10.86 -7.34
CA THR A 165 -6.21 -11.65 -7.53
C THR A 165 -5.85 -11.73 -9.03
N LEU A 166 -6.80 -11.98 -9.90
CA LEU A 166 -6.59 -11.99 -11.35
C LEU A 166 -6.16 -10.61 -11.87
N ILE A 167 -6.79 -9.53 -11.39
CA ILE A 167 -6.44 -8.15 -11.75
C ILE A 167 -5.00 -7.84 -11.32
N TRP A 168 -4.59 -8.18 -10.10
CA TRP A 168 -3.23 -7.95 -9.62
C TRP A 168 -2.19 -8.73 -10.40
N ILE A 169 -2.45 -9.99 -10.71
CA ILE A 169 -1.58 -10.81 -11.56
C ILE A 169 -1.43 -10.17 -12.94
N SER A 170 -2.53 -9.74 -13.55
CA SER A 170 -2.53 -9.10 -14.87
C SER A 170 -1.77 -7.77 -14.86
N LYS A 171 -2.03 -6.89 -13.88
CA LYS A 171 -1.32 -5.61 -13.73
C LYS A 171 0.18 -5.83 -13.51
N PHE A 172 0.55 -6.77 -12.65
CA PHE A 172 1.96 -7.06 -12.35
C PHE A 172 2.68 -7.61 -13.57
N ALA A 173 2.08 -8.58 -14.27
CA ALA A 173 2.65 -9.16 -15.48
C ALA A 173 2.79 -8.14 -16.62
N TYR A 174 1.86 -7.18 -16.72
CA TYR A 174 1.96 -6.09 -17.68
C TYR A 174 3.09 -5.12 -17.33
N ASN A 175 3.17 -4.69 -16.09
CA ASN A 175 4.19 -3.75 -15.60
C ASN A 175 5.62 -4.34 -15.66
N SER A 176 5.76 -5.66 -15.55
CA SER A 176 7.06 -6.33 -15.66
C SER A 176 7.60 -6.41 -17.10
N LYS A 177 6.73 -6.24 -18.11
CA LYS A 177 7.10 -6.32 -19.53
C LYS A 177 7.37 -4.95 -20.15
N ASN A 178 6.83 -3.87 -19.58
CA ASN A 178 6.99 -2.50 -20.05
C ASN A 178 7.92 -1.70 -19.15
#